data_0b599b1aea6eb01e93771cd1be500459
#
_entry.id   0b599b1aea6eb01e93771cd1be500459
#
_cell.length_a   1.000
_cell.length_b   1.000
_cell.length_c   1.000
_cell.angle_alpha   90.00
_cell.angle_beta   90.00
_cell.angle_gamma   90.00
#
_symmetry.space_group_name_H-M   'P 1'
#
loop_
_entity.id
_entity.type
_entity.pdbx_description
1 polymer ?
#
loop_
_entity_poly.entity_id
_entity_poly.type
_entity_poly.pdbx_seq_one_letter_code
_entity_poly.pdbx_strand_id
1 'polypeptide(L)'
;MQDSTGQGALDRLCPAGVQNLLDIFAEAGVGAYPVGGCVRDALMGRTPHDWDIAVTCPPDRTVALCAAAGLRTVPTGIAHGTVTVLVPAPAGGRMPVECTTCRTETGYSDGRHPDSVAFSDRIQDDLSRRDFTVNAMAAERDAAGHFRVLDLFGGLDDLAGRIIRCVGDPERRLREDALRVLRGVRFSVRLGFEPEPDTRAALIRCAPELAHISGERVREELRGILTSPDPDRGVAMLYRLGLAPYVLPRPSGAAESLAQRGGFARLDGFPSRLAALLWGLSEPDLEADLRRLRLSGEETQRVRARLALAGELPGATLPLPEAARRLRARLGEDALPALAVRQGYAAVPAGLAAAVRRSADADDPVTLKQLALHGSHLPALGVPAGRETGRVLAFLLDSVLRDPSCNTPAALAALVRGRTAAEPTAEPAAEPEEAGEESEKGAVKKHRVP
;
A
#
# COMPACT_ATOMS: atom_id res chain seq x y z
N MET A 1 -14.33 -4.97 -41.88
CA MET A 1 -15.43 -4.57 -41.00
C MET A 1 -14.96 -4.74 -39.58
N GLN A 2 -13.98 -3.91 -39.21
CA GLN A 2 -13.49 -3.70 -37.82
C GLN A 2 -13.99 -2.32 -37.40
N ASP A 3 -14.62 -2.27 -36.53
CA ASP A 3 -15.75 -2.10 -35.93
C ASP A 3 -15.91 -1.00 -34.88
N SER A 4 -16.90 -0.29 -35.14
CA SER A 4 -17.65 0.71 -34.39
C SER A 4 -17.90 0.48 -32.88
N THR A 5 -17.55 -0.68 -32.29
CA THR A 5 -17.85 -0.98 -30.90
C THR A 5 -16.94 -0.29 -29.90
N GLY A 6 -15.64 -0.17 -30.18
CA GLY A 6 -14.68 0.48 -29.28
C GLY A 6 -14.73 2.01 -29.35
N GLN A 7 -14.90 2.58 -30.55
CA GLN A 7 -15.00 4.03 -30.75
C GLN A 7 -16.24 4.60 -30.09
N GLY A 8 -17.39 3.98 -30.29
CA GLY A 8 -18.64 4.39 -29.64
C GLY A 8 -18.62 4.23 -28.10
N ALA A 9 -17.65 3.48 -27.53
CA ALA A 9 -17.47 3.45 -26.08
C ALA A 9 -16.81 4.73 -25.55
N LEU A 10 -15.81 5.27 -26.26
CA LEU A 10 -15.19 6.56 -25.91
C LEU A 10 -16.21 7.69 -25.94
N ASP A 11 -17.05 7.76 -26.98
CA ASP A 11 -18.12 8.77 -27.09
C ASP A 11 -19.09 8.73 -25.91
N ARG A 12 -19.45 7.52 -25.45
CA ARG A 12 -20.38 7.34 -24.31
C ARG A 12 -19.74 7.55 -22.94
N LEU A 13 -18.48 7.18 -22.77
CA LEU A 13 -17.81 7.16 -21.47
C LEU A 13 -17.04 8.44 -21.15
N CYS A 14 -16.75 9.28 -22.18
CA CYS A 14 -16.06 10.55 -21.98
C CYS A 14 -16.99 11.56 -21.28
N PRO A 15 -16.65 12.04 -20.07
CA PRO A 15 -17.48 12.98 -19.34
C PRO A 15 -17.64 14.32 -20.10
N ALA A 16 -18.79 14.95 -19.98
CA ALA A 16 -19.07 16.24 -20.62
C ALA A 16 -18.03 17.33 -20.25
N GLY A 17 -17.53 17.33 -19.00
CA GLY A 17 -16.47 18.25 -18.60
C GLY A 17 -15.14 18.03 -19.34
N VAL A 18 -14.81 16.78 -19.68
CA VAL A 18 -13.64 16.44 -20.51
C VAL A 18 -13.90 16.85 -21.96
N GLN A 19 -15.09 16.58 -22.49
CA GLN A 19 -15.46 16.98 -23.86
C GLN A 19 -15.36 18.51 -24.04
N ASN A 20 -15.93 19.28 -23.11
CA ASN A 20 -15.79 20.74 -23.09
C ASN A 20 -14.31 21.21 -23.05
N LEU A 21 -13.47 20.52 -22.29
CA LEU A 21 -12.06 20.85 -22.24
C LEU A 21 -11.37 20.61 -23.60
N LEU A 22 -11.72 19.52 -24.29
CA LEU A 22 -11.23 19.26 -25.65
C LEU A 22 -11.73 20.31 -26.65
N ASP A 23 -12.97 20.79 -26.52
CA ASP A 23 -13.52 21.86 -27.36
C ASP A 23 -12.76 23.18 -27.18
N ILE A 24 -12.43 23.57 -25.94
CA ILE A 24 -11.60 24.75 -25.63
C ILE A 24 -10.24 24.70 -26.36
N PHE A 25 -9.60 23.56 -26.36
CA PHE A 25 -8.33 23.39 -27.09
C PHE A 25 -8.51 23.44 -28.61
N ALA A 26 -9.55 22.78 -29.12
CA ALA A 26 -9.86 22.73 -30.55
C ALA A 26 -10.15 24.12 -31.08
N GLU A 27 -10.95 24.93 -30.41
CA GLU A 27 -11.28 26.34 -30.76
C GLU A 27 -10.00 27.22 -30.79
N ALA A 28 -9.01 26.90 -29.94
CA ALA A 28 -7.73 27.60 -29.91
C ALA A 28 -6.72 27.08 -30.95
N GLY A 29 -7.10 26.11 -31.79
CA GLY A 29 -6.20 25.44 -32.75
C GLY A 29 -5.13 24.59 -32.11
N VAL A 30 -5.37 24.06 -30.90
CA VAL A 30 -4.44 23.18 -30.15
C VAL A 30 -4.90 21.75 -30.23
N GLY A 31 -4.03 20.84 -30.65
CA GLY A 31 -4.30 19.40 -30.56
C GLY A 31 -4.41 18.96 -29.11
N ALA A 32 -5.49 18.24 -28.77
CA ALA A 32 -5.72 17.67 -27.45
C ALA A 32 -6.33 16.29 -27.58
N TYR A 33 -5.68 15.32 -26.98
CA TYR A 33 -5.94 13.91 -27.17
C TYR A 33 -6.07 13.18 -25.82
N PRO A 34 -7.21 12.59 -25.48
CA PRO A 34 -7.25 11.57 -24.42
C PRO A 34 -6.24 10.48 -24.71
N VAL A 35 -5.46 10.06 -23.70
CA VAL A 35 -4.33 9.13 -23.92
C VAL A 35 -4.20 8.09 -22.81
N GLY A 36 -3.63 6.96 -23.15
CA GLY A 36 -3.17 5.99 -22.14
C GLY A 36 -4.29 5.20 -21.49
N GLY A 37 -4.34 5.24 -20.16
CA GLY A 37 -5.25 4.41 -19.35
C GLY A 37 -6.72 4.63 -19.66
N CYS A 38 -7.15 5.88 -19.87
CA CYS A 38 -8.54 6.20 -20.16
C CYS A 38 -9.00 5.63 -21.51
N VAL A 39 -8.16 5.72 -22.54
CA VAL A 39 -8.46 5.15 -23.87
C VAL A 39 -8.54 3.62 -23.78
N ARG A 40 -7.54 2.97 -23.18
CA ARG A 40 -7.54 1.52 -22.96
C ARG A 40 -8.79 1.05 -22.22
N ASP A 41 -9.09 1.66 -21.08
CA ASP A 41 -10.19 1.22 -20.22
C ASP A 41 -11.54 1.42 -20.92
N ALA A 42 -11.74 2.55 -21.64
CA ALA A 42 -12.93 2.77 -22.46
C ALA A 42 -13.09 1.72 -23.58
N LEU A 43 -12.00 1.36 -24.28
CA LEU A 43 -11.99 0.31 -25.30
C LEU A 43 -12.30 -1.08 -24.72
N MET A 44 -11.97 -1.31 -23.45
CA MET A 44 -12.37 -2.51 -22.71
C MET A 44 -13.81 -2.46 -22.17
N GLY A 45 -14.58 -1.40 -22.46
CA GLY A 45 -15.93 -1.19 -21.93
C GLY A 45 -15.97 -0.87 -20.44
N ARG A 46 -14.85 -0.42 -19.86
CA ARG A 46 -14.74 -0.02 -18.45
C ARG A 46 -14.81 1.50 -18.34
N THR A 47 -15.48 2.02 -17.33
CA THR A 47 -15.45 3.46 -17.04
C THR A 47 -14.04 3.85 -16.59
N PRO A 48 -13.35 4.78 -17.30
CA PRO A 48 -12.06 5.29 -16.87
C PRO A 48 -12.18 6.00 -15.52
N HIS A 49 -11.23 5.74 -14.64
CA HIS A 49 -11.15 6.39 -13.34
C HIS A 49 -10.56 7.80 -13.46
N ASP A 50 -9.48 7.94 -14.23
CA ASP A 50 -8.75 9.18 -14.45
C ASP A 50 -8.71 9.48 -15.96
N TRP A 51 -8.67 10.76 -16.32
CA TRP A 51 -8.56 11.21 -17.70
C TRP A 51 -7.27 11.99 -17.89
N ASP A 52 -6.38 11.45 -18.73
CA ASP A 52 -5.13 12.10 -19.14
C ASP A 52 -5.30 12.63 -20.57
N ILE A 53 -4.88 13.86 -20.79
CA ILE A 53 -4.93 14.53 -22.10
C ILE A 53 -3.52 14.94 -22.49
N ALA A 54 -3.04 14.47 -23.64
CA ALA A 54 -1.85 15.01 -24.27
C ALA A 54 -2.24 16.24 -25.08
N VAL A 55 -1.51 17.36 -24.90
CA VAL A 55 -1.78 18.62 -25.59
C VAL A 55 -0.55 19.07 -26.40
N THR A 56 -0.80 19.73 -27.55
CA THR A 56 0.29 20.19 -28.45
C THR A 56 0.74 21.62 -28.15
N CYS A 57 0.42 22.15 -26.98
CA CYS A 57 0.87 23.47 -26.56
C CYS A 57 1.62 23.42 -25.24
N PRO A 58 2.49 24.40 -24.93
CA PRO A 58 3.19 24.46 -23.66
C PRO A 58 2.27 24.73 -22.47
N PRO A 59 2.70 24.41 -21.24
CA PRO A 59 1.86 24.47 -20.04
C PRO A 59 1.26 25.86 -19.73
N ASP A 60 1.99 26.91 -19.98
CA ASP A 60 1.55 28.29 -19.80
C ASP A 60 0.36 28.63 -20.71
N ARG A 61 0.38 28.15 -21.96
CA ARG A 61 -0.76 28.31 -22.88
C ARG A 61 -1.95 27.45 -22.42
N THR A 62 -1.75 26.25 -21.92
CA THR A 62 -2.80 25.43 -21.29
C THR A 62 -3.48 26.19 -20.16
N VAL A 63 -2.69 26.78 -19.24
CA VAL A 63 -3.21 27.58 -18.13
C VAL A 63 -4.01 28.80 -18.64
N ALA A 64 -3.50 29.53 -19.62
CA ALA A 64 -4.15 30.71 -20.17
C ALA A 64 -5.50 30.37 -20.83
N LEU A 65 -5.57 29.30 -21.65
CA LEU A 65 -6.81 28.85 -22.30
C LEU A 65 -7.85 28.42 -21.28
N CYS A 66 -7.47 27.62 -20.29
CA CYS A 66 -8.37 27.18 -19.22
C CYS A 66 -8.88 28.35 -18.38
N ALA A 67 -8.03 29.33 -18.06
CA ALA A 67 -8.43 30.52 -17.31
C ALA A 67 -9.43 31.38 -18.10
N ALA A 68 -9.20 31.57 -19.40
CA ALA A 68 -10.15 32.30 -20.29
C ALA A 68 -11.53 31.62 -20.35
N ALA A 69 -11.57 30.28 -20.24
CA ALA A 69 -12.79 29.50 -20.19
C ALA A 69 -13.38 29.34 -18.76
N GLY A 70 -12.83 30.03 -17.75
CA GLY A 70 -13.29 29.95 -16.36
C GLY A 70 -12.97 28.65 -15.64
N LEU A 71 -12.07 27.82 -16.16
CA LEU A 71 -11.62 26.60 -15.54
C LEU A 71 -10.43 26.87 -14.61
N ARG A 72 -10.47 26.26 -13.41
CA ARG A 72 -9.36 26.34 -12.46
C ARG A 72 -8.28 25.33 -12.83
N THR A 73 -7.02 25.76 -12.79
CA THR A 73 -5.84 24.92 -13.00
C THR A 73 -5.02 24.81 -11.72
N VAL A 74 -4.30 23.71 -11.57
CA VAL A 74 -3.32 23.45 -10.49
C VAL A 74 -2.01 23.06 -11.14
N PRO A 75 -0.89 23.75 -10.83
CA PRO A 75 0.42 23.48 -11.42
C PRO A 75 1.08 22.25 -10.76
N THR A 76 0.63 21.06 -11.10
CA THR A 76 1.11 19.81 -10.49
C THR A 76 2.48 19.33 -10.99
N GLY A 77 2.93 19.81 -12.15
CA GLY A 77 4.19 19.37 -12.77
C GLY A 77 4.62 20.22 -13.96
N ILE A 78 4.58 21.54 -13.86
CA ILE A 78 4.91 22.47 -14.97
C ILE A 78 6.29 22.20 -15.58
N ALA A 79 7.29 21.89 -14.73
CA ALA A 79 8.64 21.57 -15.21
C ALA A 79 8.67 20.33 -16.13
N HIS A 80 7.67 19.45 -16.01
CA HIS A 80 7.50 18.26 -16.83
C HIS A 80 6.38 18.40 -17.86
N GLY A 81 5.83 19.58 -18.01
CA GLY A 81 4.77 19.86 -18.97
C GLY A 81 3.34 19.51 -18.52
N THR A 82 3.12 19.17 -17.23
CA THR A 82 1.82 18.73 -16.72
C THR A 82 1.10 19.84 -15.93
N VAL A 83 -0.17 20.04 -16.26
CA VAL A 83 -1.10 20.93 -15.58
C VAL A 83 -2.39 20.15 -15.27
N THR A 84 -2.84 20.15 -14.03
CA THR A 84 -4.14 19.58 -13.66
C THR A 84 -5.23 20.62 -13.86
N VAL A 85 -6.24 20.30 -14.67
CA VAL A 85 -7.41 21.13 -14.92
C VAL A 85 -8.61 20.57 -14.15
N LEU A 86 -9.30 21.40 -13.40
CA LEU A 86 -10.49 21.02 -12.65
C LEU A 86 -11.75 21.26 -13.48
N VAL A 87 -12.28 20.20 -14.09
CA VAL A 87 -13.50 20.24 -14.92
C VAL A 87 -14.75 19.85 -14.12
N PRO A 88 -15.97 20.22 -14.57
CA PRO A 88 -17.20 19.74 -13.96
C PRO A 88 -17.29 18.21 -13.97
N ALA A 89 -17.62 17.60 -12.82
CA ALA A 89 -17.79 16.16 -12.70
C ALA A 89 -19.25 15.72 -12.97
N PRO A 90 -19.50 14.52 -13.53
CA PRO A 90 -20.85 14.02 -13.81
C PRO A 90 -21.76 13.94 -12.58
N ALA A 91 -21.20 13.62 -11.43
CA ALA A 91 -21.92 13.53 -10.15
C ALA A 91 -22.03 14.87 -9.39
N GLY A 92 -21.65 15.97 -10.03
CA GLY A 92 -21.51 17.28 -9.38
C GLY A 92 -20.12 17.51 -8.79
N GLY A 93 -19.78 18.77 -8.51
CA GLY A 93 -18.45 19.15 -8.07
C GLY A 93 -17.44 19.24 -9.23
N ARG A 94 -16.18 18.94 -8.94
CA ARG A 94 -15.09 19.04 -9.92
C ARG A 94 -14.25 17.74 -9.92
N MET A 95 -13.80 17.33 -11.11
CA MET A 95 -12.86 16.23 -11.28
C MET A 95 -11.55 16.75 -11.86
N PRO A 96 -10.40 16.20 -11.42
CA PRO A 96 -9.12 16.54 -12.00
C PRO A 96 -8.93 15.85 -13.35
N VAL A 97 -8.34 16.57 -14.30
CA VAL A 97 -7.90 16.07 -15.61
C VAL A 97 -6.45 16.50 -15.78
N GLU A 98 -5.55 15.56 -16.00
CA GLU A 98 -4.15 15.87 -16.24
C GLU A 98 -3.90 16.20 -17.72
N CYS A 99 -3.50 17.45 -17.98
CA CYS A 99 -3.10 17.90 -19.31
C CYS A 99 -1.58 17.93 -19.38
N THR A 100 -0.99 17.08 -20.19
CA THR A 100 0.47 16.99 -20.35
C THR A 100 0.85 17.40 -21.77
N THR A 101 1.77 18.37 -21.88
CA THR A 101 2.34 18.79 -23.16
C THR A 101 3.07 17.61 -23.81
N CYS A 102 2.78 17.35 -25.10
CA CYS A 102 3.51 16.38 -25.89
C CYS A 102 5.00 16.70 -25.84
N ARG A 103 5.84 15.67 -25.70
CA ARG A 103 7.27 15.84 -25.52
C ARG A 103 8.09 14.67 -26.02
N THR A 104 9.30 14.95 -26.42
CA THR A 104 10.37 13.97 -26.61
C THR A 104 11.24 13.93 -25.36
N GLU A 105 11.79 12.78 -25.07
CA GLU A 105 12.67 12.54 -23.92
C GLU A 105 13.95 11.88 -24.44
N THR A 106 15.11 12.39 -24.01
CA THR A 106 16.41 11.83 -24.42
C THR A 106 17.35 11.71 -23.23
N GLY A 107 18.12 10.59 -23.22
CA GLY A 107 19.02 10.25 -22.13
C GLY A 107 18.25 9.87 -20.86
N TYR A 108 18.81 8.98 -20.08
CA TYR A 108 18.26 8.55 -18.77
C TYR A 108 19.42 8.10 -17.91
N SER A 109 20.34 9.04 -17.62
CA SER A 109 21.58 8.73 -16.90
C SER A 109 21.35 8.21 -15.49
N ASP A 110 20.23 8.61 -14.85
CA ASP A 110 19.84 8.14 -13.51
C ASP A 110 18.84 6.96 -13.53
N GLY A 111 18.50 6.45 -14.74
CA GLY A 111 17.52 5.37 -14.90
C GLY A 111 16.08 5.73 -14.49
N ARG A 112 15.76 7.05 -14.47
CA ARG A 112 14.43 7.55 -14.07
C ARG A 112 14.00 8.80 -14.83
N HIS A 113 14.81 9.85 -14.75
CA HIS A 113 14.47 11.13 -15.34
C HIS A 113 15.19 11.27 -16.68
N PRO A 114 14.50 11.74 -17.70
CA PRO A 114 15.17 12.07 -18.93
C PRO A 114 16.20 13.19 -18.68
N ASP A 115 17.40 13.05 -19.24
CA ASP A 115 18.45 14.06 -19.15
C ASP A 115 18.04 15.35 -19.86
N SER A 116 17.19 15.24 -20.90
CA SER A 116 16.55 16.38 -21.52
C SER A 116 15.11 16.10 -21.95
N VAL A 117 14.27 17.12 -21.82
CA VAL A 117 12.88 17.13 -22.25
C VAL A 117 12.70 18.28 -23.24
N ALA A 118 12.21 17.97 -24.43
CA ALA A 118 11.83 18.99 -25.41
C ALA A 118 10.32 18.86 -25.71
N PHE A 119 9.59 19.96 -25.55
CA PHE A 119 8.18 19.99 -25.91
C PHE A 119 8.00 19.81 -27.42
N SER A 120 6.98 19.09 -27.81
CA SER A 120 6.63 18.76 -29.17
C SER A 120 5.19 19.12 -29.45
N ASP A 121 4.88 19.39 -30.70
CA ASP A 121 3.52 19.59 -31.20
C ASP A 121 2.93 18.31 -31.83
N ARG A 122 3.63 17.16 -31.66
CA ARG A 122 3.27 15.89 -32.28
C ARG A 122 2.89 14.87 -31.24
N ILE A 123 1.67 14.35 -31.37
CA ILE A 123 1.17 13.28 -30.47
C ILE A 123 2.01 11.99 -30.58
N GLN A 124 2.61 11.71 -31.75
CA GLN A 124 3.48 10.57 -31.97
C GLN A 124 4.66 10.53 -31.01
N ASP A 125 5.23 11.69 -30.69
CA ASP A 125 6.37 11.80 -29.79
C ASP A 125 5.97 11.42 -28.34
N ASP A 126 4.77 11.83 -27.90
CA ASP A 126 4.25 11.42 -26.60
C ASP A 126 3.93 9.93 -26.53
N LEU A 127 3.32 9.37 -27.56
CA LEU A 127 2.98 7.95 -27.58
C LEU A 127 4.22 7.06 -27.65
N SER A 128 5.26 7.50 -28.38
CA SER A 128 6.49 6.73 -28.57
C SER A 128 7.32 6.53 -27.29
N ARG A 129 7.20 7.40 -26.28
CA ARG A 129 7.93 7.32 -25.01
C ARG A 129 7.21 6.53 -23.93
N ARG A 130 5.98 6.06 -24.19
CA ARG A 130 5.17 5.31 -23.22
C ARG A 130 5.72 3.90 -22.98
N ASP A 131 5.28 3.30 -21.89
CA ASP A 131 5.77 1.99 -21.44
C ASP A 131 5.29 0.82 -22.32
N PHE A 132 3.96 0.67 -22.44
CA PHE A 132 3.35 -0.46 -23.11
C PHE A 132 2.36 -0.01 -24.20
N THR A 133 2.25 -0.81 -25.28
CA THR A 133 1.40 -0.52 -26.45
C THR A 133 -0.04 -0.24 -26.07
N VAL A 134 -0.59 -1.04 -25.14
CA VAL A 134 -1.96 -0.87 -24.63
C VAL A 134 -2.19 0.47 -23.88
N ASN A 135 -1.12 1.16 -23.49
CA ASN A 135 -1.15 2.49 -22.90
C ASN A 135 -0.62 3.58 -23.86
N ALA A 136 -0.21 3.19 -25.06
CA ALA A 136 0.34 4.09 -26.10
C ALA A 136 -0.67 4.37 -27.20
N MET A 137 -1.94 4.41 -26.86
CA MET A 137 -3.04 4.81 -27.73
C MET A 137 -3.55 6.19 -27.36
N ALA A 138 -4.01 6.94 -28.33
CA ALA A 138 -4.69 8.23 -28.16
C ALA A 138 -6.07 8.19 -28.81
N ALA A 139 -6.92 9.13 -28.43
CA ALA A 139 -8.19 9.35 -29.08
C ALA A 139 -8.23 10.77 -29.67
N GLU A 140 -8.57 10.89 -30.92
CA GLU A 140 -8.75 12.15 -31.66
C GLU A 140 -10.24 12.37 -31.92
N ARG A 141 -10.73 13.58 -31.75
CA ARG A 141 -12.12 13.92 -32.14
C ARG A 141 -12.15 14.39 -33.59
N ASP A 142 -13.06 13.84 -34.36
CA ASP A 142 -13.36 14.31 -35.71
C ASP A 142 -14.25 15.57 -35.71
N ALA A 143 -14.50 16.12 -36.90
CA ALA A 143 -15.32 17.30 -37.06
C ALA A 143 -16.78 17.09 -36.64
N ALA A 144 -17.27 15.87 -36.56
CA ALA A 144 -18.59 15.51 -36.07
C ALA A 144 -18.65 15.32 -34.55
N GLY A 145 -17.50 15.41 -33.89
CA GLY A 145 -17.35 15.23 -32.43
C GLY A 145 -17.15 13.78 -31.96
N HIS A 146 -17.05 12.83 -32.89
CA HIS A 146 -16.79 11.41 -32.57
C HIS A 146 -15.31 11.12 -32.38
N PHE A 147 -15.01 10.19 -31.46
CA PHE A 147 -13.63 9.77 -31.22
C PHE A 147 -13.16 8.73 -32.22
N ARG A 148 -11.96 8.93 -32.73
CA ARG A 148 -11.19 7.96 -33.49
C ARG A 148 -9.92 7.59 -32.72
N VAL A 149 -9.62 6.31 -32.59
CA VAL A 149 -8.40 5.84 -31.92
C VAL A 149 -7.21 6.00 -32.85
N LEU A 150 -6.16 6.65 -32.33
CA LEU A 150 -4.83 6.71 -32.93
C LEU A 150 -3.98 5.63 -32.27
N ASP A 151 -3.70 4.58 -33.02
CA ASP A 151 -2.84 3.46 -32.60
C ASP A 151 -1.65 3.36 -33.55
N LEU A 152 -0.47 3.72 -33.07
CA LEU A 152 0.78 3.73 -33.86
C LEU A 152 1.66 2.52 -33.54
N PHE A 153 1.36 1.78 -32.49
CA PHE A 153 2.22 0.75 -31.95
C PHE A 153 1.55 -0.61 -31.80
N GLY A 154 0.35 -0.79 -32.36
CA GLY A 154 -0.39 -2.05 -32.31
C GLY A 154 -1.07 -2.33 -30.97
N GLY A 155 -1.41 -1.28 -30.22
CA GLY A 155 -2.07 -1.38 -28.92
C GLY A 155 -3.47 -2.00 -29.00
N LEU A 156 -4.22 -1.79 -30.11
CA LEU A 156 -5.54 -2.40 -30.34
C LEU A 156 -5.43 -3.92 -30.50
N ASP A 157 -4.45 -4.39 -31.26
CA ASP A 157 -4.23 -5.82 -31.45
C ASP A 157 -3.75 -6.49 -30.16
N ASP A 158 -2.84 -5.84 -29.43
CA ASP A 158 -2.37 -6.32 -28.13
C ASP A 158 -3.49 -6.29 -27.06
N LEU A 159 -4.39 -5.32 -27.12
CA LEU A 159 -5.58 -5.27 -26.25
C LEU A 159 -6.53 -6.43 -26.54
N ALA A 160 -6.80 -6.71 -27.81
CA ALA A 160 -7.61 -7.83 -28.25
C ALA A 160 -6.96 -9.18 -27.92
N GLY A 161 -5.63 -9.29 -28.11
CA GLY A 161 -4.81 -10.47 -27.81
C GLY A 161 -4.53 -10.67 -26.33
N ARG A 162 -4.88 -9.71 -25.46
CA ARG A 162 -4.54 -9.69 -24.03
C ARG A 162 -3.02 -9.77 -23.77
N ILE A 163 -2.28 -8.95 -24.46
CA ILE A 163 -0.81 -8.94 -24.46
C ILE A 163 -0.31 -7.65 -23.81
N ILE A 164 0.74 -7.76 -22.99
CA ILE A 164 1.56 -6.63 -22.51
C ILE A 164 2.84 -6.62 -23.34
N ARG A 165 2.97 -5.65 -24.22
CA ARG A 165 4.13 -5.43 -25.08
C ARG A 165 4.72 -4.06 -24.81
N CYS A 166 6.05 -3.96 -24.70
CA CYS A 166 6.74 -2.67 -24.65
C CYS A 166 6.62 -1.91 -25.96
N VAL A 167 6.55 -0.58 -25.89
CA VAL A 167 6.63 0.28 -27.08
C VAL A 167 8.08 0.27 -27.60
N GLY A 168 8.28 -0.12 -28.84
CA GLY A 168 9.59 -0.19 -29.47
C GLY A 168 10.46 -1.32 -28.93
N ASP A 169 11.76 -1.08 -28.73
CA ASP A 169 12.68 -2.07 -28.17
C ASP A 169 12.45 -2.28 -26.67
N PRO A 170 12.12 -3.50 -26.23
CA PRO A 170 11.73 -3.75 -24.84
C PRO A 170 12.84 -3.46 -23.83
N GLU A 171 14.08 -3.85 -24.14
CA GLU A 171 15.18 -3.69 -23.20
C GLU A 171 15.55 -2.20 -23.02
N ARG A 172 15.65 -1.47 -24.13
CA ARG A 172 15.85 -0.03 -24.10
C ARG A 172 14.72 0.65 -23.32
N ARG A 173 13.46 0.27 -23.59
CA ARG A 173 12.28 0.88 -22.97
C ARG A 173 12.26 0.68 -21.45
N LEU A 174 12.65 -0.50 -20.96
CA LEU A 174 12.68 -0.81 -19.53
C LEU A 174 13.87 -0.15 -18.82
N ARG A 175 15.01 0.03 -19.50
CA ARG A 175 16.18 0.72 -18.94
C ARG A 175 16.00 2.23 -18.79
N GLU A 176 15.15 2.86 -19.60
CA GLU A 176 14.81 4.29 -19.46
C GLU A 176 14.16 4.60 -18.08
N ASP A 177 13.31 3.73 -17.58
CA ASP A 177 12.76 3.75 -16.22
C ASP A 177 12.56 2.31 -15.73
N ALA A 178 13.46 1.86 -14.89
CA ALA A 178 13.44 0.48 -14.40
C ALA A 178 12.15 0.12 -13.63
N LEU A 179 11.40 1.11 -13.10
CA LEU A 179 10.09 0.84 -12.51
C LEU A 179 9.11 0.22 -13.51
N ARG A 180 9.30 0.44 -14.83
CA ARG A 180 8.49 -0.18 -15.89
C ARG A 180 8.51 -1.72 -15.82
N VAL A 181 9.56 -2.31 -15.22
CA VAL A 181 9.63 -3.75 -14.96
C VAL A 181 8.49 -4.18 -14.01
N LEU A 182 8.31 -3.50 -12.89
CA LEU A 182 7.21 -3.79 -11.96
C LEU A 182 5.85 -3.38 -12.53
N ARG A 183 5.79 -2.29 -13.29
CA ARG A 183 4.58 -1.89 -14.01
C ARG A 183 4.11 -2.98 -14.98
N GLY A 184 5.05 -3.67 -15.66
CA GLY A 184 4.74 -4.81 -16.53
C GLY A 184 4.02 -5.93 -15.76
N VAL A 185 4.50 -6.29 -14.58
CA VAL A 185 3.82 -7.26 -13.70
C VAL A 185 2.45 -6.73 -13.26
N ARG A 186 2.38 -5.48 -12.78
CA ARG A 186 1.13 -4.87 -12.32
C ARG A 186 0.07 -4.82 -13.42
N PHE A 187 0.41 -4.40 -14.63
CA PHE A 187 -0.53 -4.39 -15.75
C PHE A 187 -0.94 -5.80 -16.16
N SER A 188 -0.01 -6.76 -16.15
CA SER A 188 -0.33 -8.16 -16.44
C SER A 188 -1.43 -8.70 -15.51
N VAL A 189 -1.32 -8.45 -14.21
CA VAL A 189 -2.31 -8.97 -13.25
C VAL A 189 -3.58 -8.12 -13.17
N ARG A 190 -3.46 -6.79 -13.30
CA ARG A 190 -4.61 -5.88 -13.26
C ARG A 190 -5.54 -6.06 -14.47
N LEU A 191 -4.97 -6.32 -15.65
CA LEU A 191 -5.71 -6.49 -16.88
C LEU A 191 -6.05 -7.96 -17.19
N GLY A 192 -5.33 -8.91 -16.59
CA GLY A 192 -5.42 -10.33 -16.92
C GLY A 192 -4.70 -10.67 -18.23
N PHE A 193 -3.60 -9.96 -18.54
CA PHE A 193 -2.84 -10.07 -19.78
C PHE A 193 -1.51 -10.80 -19.57
N GLU A 194 -0.91 -11.37 -20.62
CA GLU A 194 0.41 -12.00 -20.59
C GLU A 194 1.47 -11.09 -21.22
N PRO A 195 2.69 -11.02 -20.64
CA PRO A 195 3.79 -10.35 -21.31
C PRO A 195 4.15 -11.08 -22.60
N GLU A 196 4.32 -10.33 -23.67
CA GLU A 196 4.84 -10.82 -24.95
C GLU A 196 6.25 -11.42 -24.74
N PRO A 197 6.70 -12.44 -25.54
CA PRO A 197 7.95 -13.14 -25.29
C PRO A 197 9.20 -12.25 -25.14
N ASP A 198 9.41 -11.27 -26.02
CA ASP A 198 10.58 -10.37 -25.97
C ASP A 198 10.48 -9.38 -24.81
N THR A 199 9.28 -8.88 -24.54
CA THR A 199 8.99 -8.06 -23.36
C THR A 199 9.26 -8.86 -22.08
N ARG A 200 8.80 -10.11 -22.00
CA ARG A 200 9.05 -10.99 -20.87
C ARG A 200 10.55 -11.25 -20.66
N ALA A 201 11.28 -11.51 -21.72
CA ALA A 201 12.71 -11.70 -21.64
C ALA A 201 13.44 -10.44 -21.18
N ALA A 202 12.99 -9.25 -21.62
CA ALA A 202 13.52 -7.97 -21.18
C ALA A 202 13.19 -7.67 -19.69
N LEU A 203 11.98 -8.01 -19.20
CA LEU A 203 11.65 -7.90 -17.77
C LEU A 203 12.65 -8.65 -16.90
N ILE A 204 13.04 -9.87 -17.32
CA ILE A 204 14.04 -10.69 -16.61
C ILE A 204 15.42 -10.03 -16.66
N ARG A 205 15.87 -9.60 -17.85
CA ARG A 205 17.20 -8.99 -18.00
C ARG A 205 17.36 -7.66 -17.28
N CYS A 206 16.29 -6.85 -17.22
CA CYS A 206 16.28 -5.55 -16.54
C CYS A 206 15.93 -5.62 -15.06
N ALA A 207 15.66 -6.80 -14.50
CA ALA A 207 15.33 -6.98 -13.09
C ALA A 207 16.36 -6.35 -12.12
N PRO A 208 17.70 -6.47 -12.34
CA PRO A 208 18.69 -5.89 -11.45
C PRO A 208 18.60 -4.38 -11.30
N GLU A 209 18.11 -3.67 -12.31
CA GLU A 209 17.97 -2.21 -12.28
C GLU A 209 16.94 -1.73 -11.25
N LEU A 210 16.02 -2.60 -10.80
CA LEU A 210 15.07 -2.30 -9.72
C LEU A 210 15.74 -1.97 -8.39
N ALA A 211 16.98 -2.42 -8.16
CA ALA A 211 17.75 -2.11 -6.97
C ALA A 211 18.00 -0.59 -6.80
N HIS A 212 18.04 0.15 -7.90
CA HIS A 212 18.28 1.59 -7.93
C HIS A 212 17.00 2.43 -7.77
N ILE A 213 15.82 1.81 -7.82
CA ILE A 213 14.54 2.51 -7.68
C ILE A 213 14.23 2.81 -6.22
N SER A 214 13.67 3.99 -5.95
CA SER A 214 13.29 4.38 -4.59
C SER A 214 12.24 3.46 -4.00
N GLY A 215 12.32 3.22 -2.70
CA GLY A 215 11.41 2.30 -1.99
C GLY A 215 9.95 2.69 -2.10
N GLU A 216 9.65 3.99 -2.12
CA GLU A 216 8.29 4.51 -2.30
C GLU A 216 7.69 4.08 -3.63
N ARG A 217 8.46 4.22 -4.73
CA ARG A 217 7.98 3.83 -6.05
C ARG A 217 7.77 2.32 -6.16
N VAL A 218 8.71 1.54 -5.61
CA VAL A 218 8.58 0.07 -5.53
C VAL A 218 7.34 -0.31 -4.72
N ARG A 219 7.11 0.33 -3.56
CA ARG A 219 5.94 0.09 -2.73
C ARG A 219 4.63 0.33 -3.47
N GLU A 220 4.51 1.43 -4.23
CA GLU A 220 3.26 1.75 -4.95
C GLU A 220 2.97 0.70 -6.04
N GLU A 221 3.98 0.27 -6.80
CA GLU A 221 3.80 -0.82 -7.76
C GLU A 221 3.46 -2.15 -7.09
N LEU A 222 4.17 -2.49 -6.00
CA LEU A 222 3.89 -3.68 -5.20
C LEU A 222 2.48 -3.65 -4.60
N ARG A 223 2.02 -2.48 -4.13
CA ARG A 223 0.64 -2.27 -3.69
C ARG A 223 -0.34 -2.58 -4.82
N GLY A 224 -0.10 -2.02 -6.01
CA GLY A 224 -0.93 -2.28 -7.18
C GLY A 224 -0.96 -3.76 -7.59
N ILE A 225 0.14 -4.49 -7.41
CA ILE A 225 0.21 -5.94 -7.64
C ILE A 225 -0.59 -6.69 -6.56
N LEU A 226 -0.31 -6.43 -5.30
CA LEU A 226 -0.93 -7.13 -4.17
C LEU A 226 -2.42 -6.82 -4.01
N THR A 227 -2.91 -5.65 -4.46
CA THR A 227 -4.33 -5.30 -4.43
C THR A 227 -5.06 -5.54 -5.75
N SER A 228 -4.38 -6.14 -6.73
CA SER A 228 -4.98 -6.52 -8.01
C SER A 228 -6.08 -7.57 -7.85
N PRO A 229 -6.89 -7.80 -8.89
CA PRO A 229 -7.87 -8.90 -8.90
C PRO A 229 -7.23 -10.28 -8.76
N ASP A 230 -5.97 -10.45 -9.17
CA ASP A 230 -5.22 -11.71 -9.08
C ASP A 230 -3.84 -11.49 -8.42
N PRO A 231 -3.80 -11.30 -7.08
CA PRO A 231 -2.57 -11.07 -6.35
C PRO A 231 -1.66 -12.32 -6.34
N ASP A 232 -2.25 -13.52 -6.37
CA ASP A 232 -1.49 -14.78 -6.39
C ASP A 232 -0.65 -14.89 -7.65
N ARG A 233 -1.23 -14.62 -8.81
CA ARG A 233 -0.49 -14.55 -10.08
C ARG A 233 0.58 -13.47 -10.05
N GLY A 234 0.29 -12.31 -9.43
CA GLY A 234 1.24 -11.22 -9.28
C GLY A 234 2.48 -11.65 -8.49
N VAL A 235 2.28 -12.25 -7.32
CA VAL A 235 3.37 -12.78 -6.51
C VAL A 235 4.12 -13.89 -7.26
N ALA A 236 3.43 -14.85 -7.85
CA ALA A 236 4.05 -15.91 -8.64
C ALA A 236 4.89 -15.35 -9.82
N MET A 237 4.46 -14.26 -10.46
CA MET A 237 5.24 -13.58 -11.49
C MET A 237 6.52 -12.95 -10.94
N LEU A 238 6.47 -12.30 -9.75
CA LEU A 238 7.68 -11.73 -9.13
C LEU A 238 8.76 -12.80 -8.92
N TYR A 239 8.39 -14.00 -8.48
CA TYR A 239 9.33 -15.10 -8.28
C TYR A 239 9.77 -15.73 -9.62
N ARG A 240 8.84 -16.08 -10.49
CA ARG A 240 9.11 -16.73 -11.77
C ARG A 240 9.97 -15.89 -12.72
N LEU A 241 9.84 -14.57 -12.68
CA LEU A 241 10.66 -13.64 -13.47
C LEU A 241 11.95 -13.22 -12.75
N GLY A 242 12.22 -13.74 -11.55
CA GLY A 242 13.41 -13.40 -10.79
C GLY A 242 13.45 -11.97 -10.26
N LEU A 243 12.29 -11.31 -10.13
CA LEU A 243 12.18 -9.90 -9.67
C LEU A 243 12.19 -9.79 -8.15
N ALA A 244 11.74 -10.82 -7.45
CA ALA A 244 11.53 -10.79 -6.00
C ALA A 244 12.76 -10.29 -5.20
N PRO A 245 14.02 -10.69 -5.48
CA PRO A 245 15.21 -10.21 -4.74
C PRO A 245 15.49 -8.71 -4.91
N TYR A 246 15.01 -8.10 -5.98
CA TYR A 246 15.21 -6.67 -6.26
C TYR A 246 14.08 -5.80 -5.72
N VAL A 247 12.92 -6.42 -5.46
CA VAL A 247 11.76 -5.77 -4.81
C VAL A 247 11.92 -5.80 -3.30
N LEU A 248 12.28 -6.96 -2.77
CA LEU A 248 12.51 -7.23 -1.34
C LEU A 248 13.92 -7.80 -1.16
N PRO A 249 14.77 -7.23 -0.29
CA PRO A 249 16.13 -7.74 -0.05
C PRO A 249 16.17 -9.21 0.38
N ARG A 250 15.13 -9.70 1.04
CA ARG A 250 15.02 -11.06 1.57
C ARG A 250 13.69 -11.73 1.22
N PRO A 251 13.44 -12.05 -0.06
CA PRO A 251 12.16 -12.63 -0.44
C PRO A 251 11.98 -14.01 0.20
N SER A 252 10.82 -14.24 0.81
CA SER A 252 10.48 -15.51 1.44
C SER A 252 9.99 -16.53 0.41
N GLY A 253 10.66 -17.68 0.29
CA GLY A 253 10.18 -18.80 -0.57
C GLY A 253 8.81 -19.35 -0.15
N ALA A 254 8.42 -19.17 1.11
CA ALA A 254 7.09 -19.54 1.56
C ALA A 254 5.98 -18.73 0.88
N ALA A 255 6.24 -17.48 0.50
CA ALA A 255 5.29 -16.63 -0.20
C ALA A 255 4.97 -17.16 -1.60
N GLU A 256 5.97 -17.65 -2.34
CA GLU A 256 5.75 -18.30 -3.64
C GLU A 256 4.83 -19.52 -3.51
N SER A 257 5.10 -20.38 -2.52
CA SER A 257 4.28 -21.55 -2.23
C SER A 257 2.85 -21.18 -1.83
N LEU A 258 2.64 -20.08 -1.11
CA LEU A 258 1.32 -19.57 -0.77
C LEU A 258 0.58 -19.10 -2.01
N ALA A 259 1.25 -18.36 -2.89
CA ALA A 259 0.67 -17.85 -4.14
C ALA A 259 0.22 -19.00 -5.06
N GLN A 260 1.03 -20.07 -5.16
CA GLN A 260 0.67 -21.25 -5.97
C GLN A 260 -0.61 -21.95 -5.48
N ARG A 261 -1.02 -21.73 -4.23
CA ARG A 261 -2.25 -22.30 -3.63
C ARG A 261 -3.43 -21.31 -3.55
N GLY A 262 -3.30 -20.13 -4.18
CA GLY A 262 -4.34 -19.10 -4.15
C GLY A 262 -4.53 -18.47 -2.76
N GLY A 263 -3.45 -18.36 -1.99
CA GLY A 263 -3.53 -17.90 -0.60
C GLY A 263 -3.64 -16.39 -0.45
N PHE A 264 -3.04 -15.61 -1.35
CA PHE A 264 -3.10 -14.14 -1.29
C PHE A 264 -4.48 -13.59 -1.60
N ALA A 265 -5.24 -14.21 -2.51
CA ALA A 265 -6.60 -13.79 -2.82
C ALA A 265 -7.55 -13.88 -1.61
N ARG A 266 -7.25 -14.78 -0.66
CA ARG A 266 -8.03 -14.96 0.58
C ARG A 266 -7.74 -13.94 1.67
N LEU A 267 -6.71 -13.09 1.48
CA LEU A 267 -6.28 -12.08 2.44
C LEU A 267 -6.84 -10.72 2.08
N ASP A 268 -7.26 -9.97 3.09
CA ASP A 268 -7.83 -8.64 2.92
C ASP A 268 -6.76 -7.56 2.92
N GLY A 269 -6.81 -6.73 1.88
CA GLY A 269 -6.06 -5.49 1.77
C GLY A 269 -4.54 -5.65 1.69
N PHE A 270 -3.88 -4.53 1.45
CA PHE A 270 -2.43 -4.47 1.27
C PHE A 270 -1.64 -4.94 2.50
N PRO A 271 -1.96 -4.52 3.76
CA PRO A 271 -1.16 -4.91 4.91
C PRO A 271 -1.14 -6.43 5.17
N SER A 272 -2.26 -7.13 4.96
CA SER A 272 -2.31 -8.59 5.16
C SER A 272 -1.53 -9.33 4.08
N ARG A 273 -1.65 -8.90 2.82
CA ARG A 273 -0.92 -9.49 1.70
C ARG A 273 0.57 -9.19 1.76
N LEU A 274 0.96 -7.98 2.22
CA LEU A 274 2.37 -7.66 2.46
C LEU A 274 2.92 -8.49 3.63
N ALA A 275 2.21 -8.63 4.73
CA ALA A 275 2.60 -9.49 5.84
C ALA A 275 2.78 -10.95 5.38
N ALA A 276 1.89 -11.47 4.53
CA ALA A 276 2.05 -12.79 3.95
C ALA A 276 3.31 -12.89 3.06
N LEU A 277 3.61 -11.86 2.28
CA LEU A 277 4.82 -11.81 1.46
C LEU A 277 6.11 -11.83 2.30
N LEU A 278 6.07 -11.24 3.49
CA LEU A 278 7.18 -11.14 4.44
C LEU A 278 7.20 -12.26 5.50
N TRP A 279 6.33 -13.27 5.38
CA TRP A 279 6.22 -14.35 6.36
C TRP A 279 7.50 -15.16 6.51
N GLY A 280 7.90 -15.41 7.76
CA GLY A 280 9.05 -16.26 8.09
C GLY A 280 10.40 -15.56 8.00
N LEU A 281 10.44 -14.25 7.78
CA LEU A 281 11.66 -13.47 7.87
C LEU A 281 12.14 -13.35 9.33
N SER A 282 13.45 -13.29 9.52
CA SER A 282 14.03 -12.88 10.79
C SER A 282 13.70 -11.42 11.09
N GLU A 283 13.72 -11.01 12.37
CA GLU A 283 13.44 -9.61 12.73
C GLU A 283 14.38 -8.60 12.02
N PRO A 284 15.70 -8.84 11.91
CA PRO A 284 16.58 -7.96 11.14
C PRO A 284 16.24 -7.85 9.66
N ASP A 285 15.84 -8.97 9.03
CA ASP A 285 15.46 -9.00 7.61
C ASP A 285 14.12 -8.29 7.38
N LEU A 286 13.14 -8.53 8.26
CA LEU A 286 11.85 -7.85 8.26
C LEU A 286 12.04 -6.33 8.37
N GLU A 287 12.88 -5.89 9.30
CA GLU A 287 13.16 -4.46 9.47
C GLU A 287 13.85 -3.85 8.24
N ALA A 288 14.73 -4.60 7.58
CA ALA A 288 15.39 -4.17 6.35
C ALA A 288 14.36 -3.99 5.21
N ASP A 289 13.43 -4.93 5.04
CA ASP A 289 12.40 -4.87 4.00
C ASP A 289 11.37 -3.75 4.26
N LEU A 290 10.91 -3.59 5.51
CA LEU A 290 9.99 -2.51 5.87
C LEU A 290 10.62 -1.13 5.65
N ARG A 291 11.91 -0.95 6.01
CA ARG A 291 12.66 0.29 5.73
C ARG A 291 12.85 0.52 4.23
N ARG A 292 13.17 -0.53 3.47
CA ARG A 292 13.33 -0.46 2.01
C ARG A 292 12.06 0.05 1.34
N LEU A 293 10.89 -0.42 1.79
CA LEU A 293 9.58 -0.04 1.24
C LEU A 293 9.08 1.31 1.74
N ARG A 294 9.70 1.91 2.75
CA ARG A 294 9.32 3.21 3.33
C ARG A 294 7.82 3.29 3.63
N LEU A 295 7.32 2.31 4.36
CA LEU A 295 5.93 2.30 4.83
C LEU A 295 5.68 3.44 5.80
N SER A 296 4.44 3.92 5.88
CA SER A 296 4.02 4.79 6.97
C SER A 296 4.09 4.07 8.32
N GLY A 297 4.16 4.83 9.43
CA GLY A 297 4.17 4.24 10.76
C GLY A 297 2.95 3.35 11.02
N GLU A 298 1.78 3.78 10.58
CA GLU A 298 0.52 3.02 10.70
C GLU A 298 0.57 1.71 9.89
N GLU A 299 1.01 1.77 8.64
CA GLU A 299 1.15 0.58 7.79
C GLU A 299 2.17 -0.41 8.37
N THR A 300 3.31 0.10 8.86
CA THR A 300 4.32 -0.71 9.53
C THR A 300 3.74 -1.43 10.74
N GLN A 301 3.00 -0.72 11.59
CA GLN A 301 2.36 -1.30 12.76
C GLN A 301 1.33 -2.37 12.37
N ARG A 302 0.50 -2.12 11.35
CA ARG A 302 -0.47 -3.10 10.85
C ARG A 302 0.19 -4.36 10.28
N VAL A 303 1.27 -4.22 9.50
CA VAL A 303 2.03 -5.38 8.97
C VAL A 303 2.64 -6.17 10.11
N ARG A 304 3.27 -5.51 11.09
CA ARG A 304 3.84 -6.19 12.27
C ARG A 304 2.78 -6.90 13.12
N ALA A 305 1.63 -6.28 13.34
CA ALA A 305 0.51 -6.90 14.04
C ALA A 305 0.05 -8.21 13.35
N ARG A 306 0.01 -8.24 12.02
CA ARG A 306 -0.35 -9.43 11.25
C ARG A 306 0.72 -10.52 11.27
N LEU A 307 1.99 -10.14 11.44
CA LEU A 307 3.11 -11.07 11.62
C LEU A 307 3.29 -11.52 13.07
N ALA A 308 2.61 -10.90 14.04
CA ALA A 308 2.74 -11.22 15.46
C ALA A 308 2.38 -12.68 15.81
N LEU A 309 1.73 -13.40 14.90
CA LEU A 309 1.40 -14.82 15.02
C LEU A 309 2.29 -15.72 14.14
N ALA A 310 3.41 -15.21 13.62
CA ALA A 310 4.33 -16.02 12.79
C ALA A 310 5.04 -17.12 13.59
N GLY A 311 5.33 -16.88 14.88
CA GLY A 311 5.86 -17.87 15.81
C GLY A 311 4.76 -18.75 16.43
N GLU A 312 4.88 -19.02 17.71
CA GLU A 312 3.87 -19.77 18.47
C GLU A 312 2.56 -18.98 18.56
N LEU A 313 1.45 -19.71 18.47
CA LEU A 313 0.13 -19.14 18.65
C LEU A 313 -0.16 -19.01 20.16
N PRO A 314 -0.25 -17.80 20.71
CA PRO A 314 -0.56 -17.61 22.11
C PRO A 314 -1.92 -18.22 22.47
N GLY A 315 -1.96 -19.01 23.54
CA GLY A 315 -3.21 -19.60 24.01
C GLY A 315 -3.71 -20.78 23.18
N ALA A 316 -2.87 -21.42 22.36
CA ALA A 316 -3.25 -22.59 21.55
C ALA A 316 -3.82 -23.76 22.40
N THR A 317 -3.47 -23.84 23.69
CA THR A 317 -3.93 -24.85 24.65
C THR A 317 -5.10 -24.37 25.50
N LEU A 318 -5.51 -23.10 25.40
CA LEU A 318 -6.61 -22.52 26.15
C LEU A 318 -7.98 -22.85 25.51
N PRO A 319 -9.07 -22.80 26.30
CA PRO A 319 -10.41 -22.84 25.73
C PRO A 319 -10.59 -21.74 24.66
N LEU A 320 -11.25 -22.07 23.55
CA LEU A 320 -11.39 -21.16 22.41
C LEU A 320 -11.92 -19.76 22.77
N PRO A 321 -12.94 -19.61 23.68
CA PRO A 321 -13.41 -18.27 24.05
C PRO A 321 -12.34 -17.43 24.77
N GLU A 322 -11.57 -18.05 25.66
CA GLU A 322 -10.46 -17.36 26.35
C GLU A 322 -9.32 -17.00 25.39
N ALA A 323 -8.90 -17.95 24.54
CA ALA A 323 -7.88 -17.71 23.52
C ALA A 323 -8.29 -16.55 22.58
N ALA A 324 -9.56 -16.49 22.20
CA ALA A 324 -10.12 -15.42 21.38
C ALA A 324 -10.02 -14.05 22.06
N ARG A 325 -10.43 -13.93 23.33
CA ARG A 325 -10.33 -12.67 24.09
C ARG A 325 -8.89 -12.24 24.27
N ARG A 326 -7.97 -13.15 24.57
CA ARG A 326 -6.52 -12.85 24.70
C ARG A 326 -5.92 -12.38 23.39
N LEU A 327 -6.31 -12.95 22.24
CA LEU A 327 -5.88 -12.46 20.93
C LEU A 327 -6.41 -11.05 20.65
N ARG A 328 -7.67 -10.78 20.95
CA ARG A 328 -8.25 -9.43 20.84
C ARG A 328 -7.59 -8.45 21.79
N ALA A 329 -7.29 -8.84 23.01
CA ALA A 329 -6.57 -8.00 23.98
C ALA A 329 -5.17 -7.59 23.45
N ARG A 330 -4.49 -8.50 22.76
CA ARG A 330 -3.14 -8.28 22.22
C ARG A 330 -3.13 -7.52 20.89
N LEU A 331 -4.04 -7.83 19.98
CA LEU A 331 -3.98 -7.39 18.58
C LEU A 331 -5.16 -6.49 18.17
N GLY A 332 -6.17 -6.31 19.02
CA GLY A 332 -7.33 -5.49 18.70
C GLY A 332 -8.03 -5.97 17.43
N GLU A 333 -8.28 -5.05 16.52
CA GLU A 333 -8.89 -5.30 15.21
C GLU A 333 -8.01 -6.16 14.28
N ASP A 334 -6.70 -6.21 14.53
CA ASP A 334 -5.77 -7.00 13.73
C ASP A 334 -5.78 -8.50 14.08
N ALA A 335 -6.53 -8.94 15.08
CA ALA A 335 -6.58 -10.35 15.51
C ALA A 335 -7.06 -11.30 14.39
N LEU A 336 -8.16 -10.97 13.71
CA LEU A 336 -8.67 -11.77 12.59
C LEU A 336 -7.75 -11.73 11.37
N PRO A 337 -7.27 -10.55 10.90
CA PRO A 337 -6.28 -10.49 9.84
C PRO A 337 -5.00 -11.28 10.12
N ALA A 338 -4.48 -11.23 11.35
CA ALA A 338 -3.28 -11.99 11.74
C ALA A 338 -3.52 -13.51 11.71
N LEU A 339 -4.69 -13.98 12.17
CA LEU A 339 -5.07 -15.40 12.04
C LEU A 339 -5.20 -15.82 10.58
N ALA A 340 -5.78 -14.99 9.73
CA ALA A 340 -5.90 -15.28 8.29
C ALA A 340 -4.52 -15.41 7.62
N VAL A 341 -3.59 -14.51 7.93
CA VAL A 341 -2.20 -14.61 7.43
C VAL A 341 -1.56 -15.90 7.94
N ARG A 342 -1.64 -16.19 9.25
CA ARG A 342 -1.11 -17.43 9.82
C ARG A 342 -1.68 -18.68 9.15
N GLN A 343 -2.97 -18.73 8.89
CA GLN A 343 -3.64 -19.88 8.26
C GLN A 343 -3.05 -20.23 6.89
N GLY A 344 -2.46 -19.27 6.20
CA GLY A 344 -1.73 -19.49 4.96
C GLY A 344 -0.45 -20.32 5.13
N TYR A 345 0.14 -20.34 6.32
CA TYR A 345 1.48 -20.90 6.56
C TYR A 345 1.56 -21.93 7.69
N ALA A 346 0.69 -21.82 8.69
CA ALA A 346 0.73 -22.63 9.88
C ALA A 346 -0.68 -22.98 10.37
N ALA A 347 -0.77 -24.01 11.20
CA ALA A 347 -2.04 -24.43 11.78
C ALA A 347 -2.67 -23.35 12.66
N VAL A 348 -3.99 -23.23 12.53
CA VAL A 348 -4.85 -22.42 13.40
C VAL A 348 -5.92 -23.37 13.98
N PRO A 349 -6.16 -23.37 15.31
CA PRO A 349 -7.17 -24.21 15.92
C PRO A 349 -8.55 -24.01 15.26
N ALA A 350 -9.21 -25.11 14.96
CA ALA A 350 -10.55 -25.08 14.36
C ALA A 350 -11.49 -24.27 15.24
N GLY A 351 -12.23 -23.33 14.65
CA GLY A 351 -13.19 -22.48 15.36
C GLY A 351 -12.60 -21.24 16.05
N LEU A 352 -11.26 -21.07 16.12
CA LEU A 352 -10.68 -19.91 16.81
C LEU A 352 -11.06 -18.59 16.14
N ALA A 353 -10.99 -18.49 14.81
CA ALA A 353 -11.43 -17.29 14.09
C ALA A 353 -12.91 -16.96 14.33
N ALA A 354 -13.77 -18.00 14.38
CA ALA A 354 -15.17 -17.82 14.73
C ALA A 354 -15.35 -17.36 16.19
N ALA A 355 -14.54 -17.87 17.12
CA ALA A 355 -14.56 -17.43 18.50
C ALA A 355 -14.13 -15.95 18.65
N VAL A 356 -13.10 -15.50 17.88
CA VAL A 356 -12.68 -14.10 17.84
C VAL A 356 -13.81 -13.20 17.33
N ARG A 357 -14.53 -13.60 16.27
CA ARG A 357 -15.70 -12.85 15.78
C ARG A 357 -16.79 -12.77 16.84
N ARG A 358 -17.20 -13.90 17.44
CA ARG A 358 -18.22 -13.91 18.51
C ARG A 358 -17.84 -13.03 19.69
N SER A 359 -16.58 -13.07 20.12
CA SER A 359 -16.08 -12.21 21.20
C SER A 359 -16.12 -10.71 20.82
N ALA A 360 -15.91 -10.37 19.53
CA ALA A 360 -16.04 -9.01 19.03
C ALA A 360 -17.51 -8.56 18.96
N ASP A 361 -18.38 -9.43 18.43
CA ASP A 361 -19.81 -9.15 18.28
C ASP A 361 -20.51 -9.00 19.65
N ALA A 362 -20.04 -9.75 20.66
CA ALA A 362 -20.51 -9.67 22.05
C ALA A 362 -19.91 -8.48 22.82
N ASP A 363 -19.01 -7.71 22.21
CA ASP A 363 -18.23 -6.64 22.86
C ASP A 363 -17.55 -7.10 24.17
N ASP A 364 -17.02 -8.34 24.18
CA ASP A 364 -16.30 -8.85 25.35
C ASP A 364 -15.22 -7.85 25.81
N PRO A 365 -15.11 -7.58 27.11
CA PRO A 365 -14.10 -6.67 27.66
C PRO A 365 -12.71 -7.29 27.50
N VAL A 366 -11.83 -6.62 26.74
CA VAL A 366 -10.48 -7.09 26.42
C VAL A 366 -9.40 -6.05 26.69
N THR A 367 -9.78 -4.88 27.21
CA THR A 367 -8.86 -3.79 27.52
C THR A 367 -9.06 -3.28 28.94
N LEU A 368 -8.03 -2.64 29.51
CA LEU A 368 -8.12 -2.02 30.84
C LEU A 368 -9.23 -0.97 30.93
N LYS A 369 -9.55 -0.30 29.80
CA LYS A 369 -10.63 0.72 29.77
C LYS A 369 -12.02 0.13 29.88
N GLN A 370 -12.19 -1.15 29.52
CA GLN A 370 -13.48 -1.86 29.58
C GLN A 370 -13.71 -2.56 30.92
N LEU A 371 -12.75 -2.52 31.85
CA LEU A 371 -12.96 -3.04 33.20
C LEU A 371 -14.02 -2.21 33.93
N ALA A 372 -14.94 -2.87 34.62
CA ALA A 372 -15.96 -2.25 35.45
C ALA A 372 -15.38 -1.57 36.71
N LEU A 373 -14.10 -1.80 37.02
CA LEU A 373 -13.36 -1.18 38.11
C LEU A 373 -12.08 -0.55 37.57
N HIS A 374 -11.97 0.77 37.75
CA HIS A 374 -10.86 1.57 37.24
C HIS A 374 -9.81 1.85 38.31
N GLY A 375 -8.61 2.32 37.93
CA GLY A 375 -7.52 2.62 38.82
C GLY A 375 -7.87 3.61 39.94
N SER A 376 -8.79 4.56 39.72
CA SER A 376 -9.28 5.49 40.71
C SER A 376 -10.08 4.84 41.86
N HIS A 377 -10.59 3.64 41.67
CA HIS A 377 -11.33 2.91 42.74
C HIS A 377 -10.41 2.07 43.63
N LEU A 378 -9.19 1.79 43.21
CA LEU A 378 -8.28 0.85 43.87
C LEU A 378 -7.76 1.33 45.23
N PRO A 379 -7.49 2.66 45.45
CA PRO A 379 -7.10 3.16 46.79
C PRO A 379 -8.14 2.88 47.87
N ALA A 380 -9.45 2.95 47.55
CA ALA A 380 -10.52 2.61 48.49
C ALA A 380 -10.59 1.10 48.82
N LEU A 381 -9.88 0.25 48.07
CA LEU A 381 -9.73 -1.18 48.32
C LEU A 381 -8.36 -1.54 48.92
N GLY A 382 -7.59 -0.54 49.38
CA GLY A 382 -6.29 -0.75 50.04
C GLY A 382 -5.10 -0.95 49.09
N VAL A 383 -5.27 -0.67 47.79
CA VAL A 383 -4.17 -0.77 46.80
C VAL A 383 -3.47 0.59 46.68
N PRO A 384 -2.16 0.67 46.98
CA PRO A 384 -1.42 1.93 46.88
C PRO A 384 -1.31 2.41 45.42
N ALA A 385 -1.29 3.76 45.29
CA ALA A 385 -1.10 4.38 43.98
C ALA A 385 0.30 4.05 43.39
N GLY A 386 0.41 3.98 42.07
CA GLY A 386 1.67 3.73 41.38
C GLY A 386 1.77 2.34 40.73
N ARG A 387 2.92 1.70 40.85
CA ARG A 387 3.18 0.42 40.17
C ARG A 387 2.20 -0.70 40.56
N GLU A 388 1.75 -0.72 41.80
CA GLU A 388 0.82 -1.75 42.28
C GLU A 388 -0.57 -1.60 41.64
N THR A 389 -1.05 -0.35 41.45
CA THR A 389 -2.27 -0.09 40.67
C THR A 389 -2.21 -0.78 39.29
N GLY A 390 -1.09 -0.64 38.58
CA GLY A 390 -0.91 -1.29 37.27
C GLY A 390 -0.93 -2.83 37.33
N ARG A 391 -0.27 -3.42 38.34
CA ARG A 391 -0.27 -4.87 38.57
C ARG A 391 -1.65 -5.41 38.87
N VAL A 392 -2.40 -4.73 39.71
CA VAL A 392 -3.77 -5.12 40.06
C VAL A 392 -4.69 -5.01 38.84
N LEU A 393 -4.62 -3.93 38.07
CA LEU A 393 -5.42 -3.80 36.85
C LEU A 393 -5.08 -4.89 35.81
N ALA A 394 -3.81 -5.26 35.66
CA ALA A 394 -3.40 -6.35 34.78
C ALA A 394 -3.95 -7.71 35.26
N PHE A 395 -3.93 -7.97 36.57
CA PHE A 395 -4.53 -9.15 37.19
C PHE A 395 -6.04 -9.21 36.99
N LEU A 396 -6.74 -8.08 37.18
CA LEU A 396 -8.19 -8.01 36.94
C LEU A 396 -8.52 -8.25 35.46
N LEU A 397 -7.76 -7.66 34.53
CA LEU A 397 -7.94 -7.91 33.12
C LEU A 397 -7.71 -9.40 32.79
N ASP A 398 -6.68 -10.02 33.33
CA ASP A 398 -6.42 -11.44 33.12
C ASP A 398 -7.58 -12.32 33.59
N SER A 399 -8.18 -11.97 34.74
CA SER A 399 -9.37 -12.65 35.28
C SER A 399 -10.57 -12.51 34.36
N VAL A 400 -10.82 -11.30 33.83
CA VAL A 400 -11.92 -11.00 32.90
C VAL A 400 -11.70 -11.68 31.54
N LEU A 401 -10.45 -11.78 31.07
CA LEU A 401 -10.16 -12.52 29.85
C LEU A 401 -10.46 -14.00 29.96
N ARG A 402 -10.33 -14.60 31.16
CA ARG A 402 -10.75 -15.98 31.44
C ARG A 402 -12.27 -16.08 31.49
N ASP A 403 -12.92 -15.24 32.31
CA ASP A 403 -14.36 -15.22 32.51
C ASP A 403 -14.90 -13.78 32.47
N PRO A 404 -15.51 -13.33 31.35
CA PRO A 404 -16.05 -11.99 31.25
C PRO A 404 -17.24 -11.72 32.16
N SER A 405 -17.88 -12.75 32.71
CA SER A 405 -19.00 -12.58 33.65
C SER A 405 -18.57 -11.96 34.99
N CYS A 406 -17.27 -12.08 35.33
CA CYS A 406 -16.72 -11.43 36.53
C CYS A 406 -16.47 -9.92 36.36
N ASN A 407 -16.70 -9.35 35.17
CA ASN A 407 -16.49 -7.90 34.95
C ASN A 407 -17.62 -7.06 35.55
N THR A 408 -17.81 -7.18 36.84
CA THR A 408 -18.72 -6.32 37.64
C THR A 408 -17.95 -5.64 38.78
N PRO A 409 -18.33 -4.43 39.24
CA PRO A 409 -17.62 -3.75 40.33
C PRO A 409 -17.47 -4.60 41.60
N ALA A 410 -18.52 -5.36 41.94
CA ALA A 410 -18.53 -6.21 43.14
C ALA A 410 -17.58 -7.41 43.01
N ALA A 411 -17.62 -8.12 41.89
CA ALA A 411 -16.75 -9.29 41.66
C ALA A 411 -15.27 -8.89 41.54
N LEU A 412 -14.96 -7.80 40.81
CA LEU A 412 -13.60 -7.30 40.69
C LEU A 412 -13.06 -6.80 42.05
N ALA A 413 -13.88 -6.10 42.87
CA ALA A 413 -13.48 -5.70 44.22
C ALA A 413 -13.23 -6.90 45.15
N ALA A 414 -13.99 -8.01 44.98
CA ALA A 414 -13.74 -9.22 45.74
C ALA A 414 -12.40 -9.88 45.33
N LEU A 415 -12.06 -9.88 44.04
CA LEU A 415 -10.75 -10.38 43.56
C LEU A 415 -9.58 -9.54 44.09
N VAL A 416 -9.73 -8.21 44.18
CA VAL A 416 -8.70 -7.33 44.77
C VAL A 416 -8.50 -7.69 46.23
N ARG A 417 -9.60 -7.78 47.03
CA ARG A 417 -9.51 -8.12 48.46
C ARG A 417 -8.90 -9.50 48.71
N GLY A 418 -9.24 -10.47 47.88
CA GLY A 418 -8.64 -11.83 47.97
C GLY A 418 -7.15 -11.82 47.71
N ARG A 419 -6.68 -11.02 46.78
CA ARG A 419 -5.25 -10.86 46.46
C ARG A 419 -4.49 -10.16 47.58
N THR A 420 -5.02 -9.04 48.10
CA THR A 420 -4.37 -8.29 49.18
C THR A 420 -4.33 -9.08 50.50
N ALA A 421 -5.27 -10.00 50.74
CA ALA A 421 -5.23 -10.91 51.88
C ALA A 421 -4.23 -12.07 51.74
N ALA A 422 -3.86 -12.44 50.50
CA ALA A 422 -2.93 -13.52 50.21
C ALA A 422 -1.44 -13.10 50.15
N GLU A 423 -1.16 -11.80 49.95
CA GLU A 423 0.19 -11.25 50.05
C GLU A 423 0.32 -10.55 51.44
N PRO A 424 0.91 -11.21 52.48
CA PRO A 424 1.20 -10.50 53.72
C PRO A 424 2.17 -9.37 53.44
N THR A 425 1.82 -8.16 53.93
CA THR A 425 2.63 -6.97 53.89
C THR A 425 4.10 -7.32 54.21
N ALA A 426 4.97 -7.28 53.23
CA ALA A 426 6.40 -7.18 53.52
C ALA A 426 6.59 -5.87 54.29
N GLU A 427 6.96 -5.95 55.55
CA GLU A 427 7.39 -4.81 56.37
C GLU A 427 8.44 -4.02 55.57
N PRO A 428 8.41 -2.68 55.60
CA PRO A 428 9.47 -1.89 55.05
C PRO A 428 10.77 -2.29 55.76
N ALA A 429 11.73 -2.80 55.02
CA ALA A 429 13.08 -3.06 55.51
C ALA A 429 13.57 -1.74 56.13
N ALA A 430 13.87 -1.80 57.43
CA ALA A 430 14.51 -0.72 58.19
C ALA A 430 15.78 -0.28 57.46
N GLU A 431 15.90 1.00 57.20
CA GLU A 431 17.14 1.62 56.73
C GLU A 431 18.28 1.26 57.71
N PRO A 432 19.45 0.79 57.24
CA PRO A 432 20.59 0.68 58.11
C PRO A 432 21.06 2.09 58.47
N GLU A 433 21.14 2.36 59.81
CA GLU A 433 21.79 3.54 60.39
C GLU A 433 23.19 3.71 59.78
N GLU A 434 23.44 4.91 59.28
CA GLU A 434 24.78 5.36 58.89
C GLU A 434 25.68 5.41 60.15
N ALA A 435 26.61 4.45 60.28
CA ALA A 435 27.76 4.63 61.14
C ALA A 435 28.78 5.49 60.40
N GLY A 436 28.96 6.72 60.93
CA GLY A 436 29.99 7.61 60.46
C GLY A 436 31.39 7.07 60.67
N GLU A 437 32.24 7.23 59.69
CA GLU A 437 33.70 7.33 59.88
C GLU A 437 34.30 8.42 59.06
N GLU A 438 35.05 9.25 59.75
CA GLU A 438 35.74 10.45 59.28
C GLU A 438 36.99 10.12 58.45
N SER A 439 37.25 11.03 57.54
CA SER A 439 38.55 11.54 57.07
C SER A 439 39.61 10.58 56.50
N GLU A 440 40.00 10.84 55.29
CA GLU A 440 41.35 11.40 55.05
C GLU A 440 41.54 11.95 53.61
N LYS A 441 42.10 13.13 53.57
CA LYS A 441 42.50 13.88 52.41
C LYS A 441 43.67 13.22 51.68
N GLY A 442 43.63 13.16 50.37
CA GLY A 442 44.80 12.85 49.55
C GLY A 442 44.64 13.40 48.14
N ALA A 443 45.11 14.61 47.92
CA ALA A 443 45.31 15.21 46.64
C ALA A 443 46.48 14.54 45.88
N VAL A 444 46.35 14.30 44.58
CA VAL A 444 47.46 14.47 43.60
C VAL A 444 46.96 14.54 42.15
N LYS A 445 47.11 15.73 41.57
CA LYS A 445 47.61 16.15 40.25
C LYS A 445 47.16 15.44 38.96
N LYS A 446 46.60 16.31 38.14
CA LYS A 446 46.64 16.38 36.66
C LYS A 446 47.90 15.77 35.99
N HIS A 447 47.70 15.10 34.90
CA HIS A 447 48.54 15.28 33.72
C HIS A 447 47.70 15.12 32.44
N ARG A 448 47.94 16.11 31.57
CA ARG A 448 47.42 16.32 30.21
C ARG A 448 48.51 15.89 29.21
N VAL A 449 48.07 15.37 28.07
CA VAL A 449 48.71 15.54 26.72
C VAL A 449 49.76 14.43 26.34
N PRO A 450 49.82 14.10 25.04
CA PRO A 450 49.31 14.74 23.85
C PRO A 450 48.17 14.01 23.14
#